data_408552d0f5377e7454d7e38c6f9ba589
#
_entry.id   408552d0f5377e7454d7e38c6f9ba589
#
_cell.length_a   1.000
_cell.length_b   1.000
_cell.length_c   1.000
_cell.angle_alpha   90.00
_cell.angle_beta   90.00
_cell.angle_gamma   90.00
#
_symmetry.space_group_name_H-M   'P 1'
#
loop_
_entity.id
_entity.type
_entity.pdbx_description
1 polymer ?
#
loop_
_entity_poly.entity_id
_entity_poly.type
_entity_poly.pdbx_seq_one_letter_code
_entity_poly.pdbx_strand_id
1 'polypeptide(L)'
;MRLRLKVLFLLPFSVSVACGTNNRLSNKVEPAGIKVETQNRPLKICVISDLNASYGSTSYPAEVSSVLGQMPGIKPDIILCSGDMVAGQKASLTDQNIRDMWDAFKITVLAPVSALQIPFGFTVGNHDASPSYVKDRAISEAFWKENVAATNLTFVDSTHYPFYYSYVKNNVFMMSWDAAGAEIRPEVYSWMKEQMEGKIARKARLRILIGHLPLYAIVDSKNKPGEVNSDPAAALNFFKTYGLDLYISGHQHAYYPAEKNGVRFLNMGAIGDGPRKLMGYPAEARKSYTIINIPVNGAKNFSYKTYTPGNEEIRLSSLPDSVIGFNGISRKDHR
;
A
#
# COMPACT_ATOMS: atom_id res chain seq x y z
N MET A 1 -83.25 27.47 46.21
CA MET A 1 -81.80 27.44 46.26
C MET A 1 -81.33 26.89 44.92
N ARG A 2 -80.90 27.82 44.00
CA ARG A 2 -80.55 27.47 42.63
C ARG A 2 -79.01 27.57 42.47
N LEU A 3 -78.38 26.45 42.21
CA LEU A 3 -76.97 26.31 42.03
C LEU A 3 -76.68 26.65 40.56
N ARG A 4 -75.79 27.68 40.30
CA ARG A 4 -75.36 28.03 38.97
C ARG A 4 -74.09 27.26 38.65
N LEU A 5 -74.16 26.43 37.63
CA LEU A 5 -73.03 25.69 37.06
C LEU A 5 -72.28 26.67 36.12
N LYS A 6 -70.99 26.94 36.41
CA LYS A 6 -70.09 27.62 35.50
C LYS A 6 -69.43 26.65 34.56
N VAL A 7 -69.76 26.78 33.31
CA VAL A 7 -69.10 26.06 32.20
C VAL A 7 -67.78 26.77 31.87
N LEU A 8 -66.64 26.07 32.01
CA LEU A 8 -65.32 26.54 31.64
C LEU A 8 -65.02 26.06 30.20
N PHE A 9 -64.89 26.99 29.26
CA PHE A 9 -64.44 26.70 27.88
C PHE A 9 -62.94 26.51 27.86
N LEU A 10 -62.47 25.29 27.53
CA LEU A 10 -61.08 24.99 27.21
C LEU A 10 -60.89 25.19 25.72
N LEU A 11 -60.01 26.13 25.34
CA LEU A 11 -59.51 26.30 23.99
C LEU A 11 -58.47 25.22 23.67
N PRO A 12 -58.44 24.61 22.51
CA PRO A 12 -57.40 23.66 22.15
C PRO A 12 -56.13 24.43 21.72
N PHE A 13 -55.04 24.14 22.43
CA PHE A 13 -53.67 24.55 22.00
C PHE A 13 -53.26 23.62 20.88
N SER A 14 -53.19 24.13 19.66
CA SER A 14 -52.54 23.42 18.54
C SER A 14 -51.02 23.55 18.64
N VAL A 15 -50.35 22.48 18.99
CA VAL A 15 -48.88 22.38 18.92
C VAL A 15 -48.51 22.04 17.48
N SER A 16 -48.02 23.05 16.75
CA SER A 16 -47.37 22.82 15.46
C SER A 16 -46.02 22.17 15.69
N VAL A 17 -45.87 20.88 15.41
CA VAL A 17 -44.58 20.22 15.35
C VAL A 17 -43.91 20.64 14.04
N ALA A 18 -42.97 21.58 14.12
CA ALA A 18 -42.08 21.92 13.04
C ALA A 18 -41.08 20.74 12.87
N CYS A 19 -41.29 19.98 11.80
CA CYS A 19 -40.32 18.97 11.37
C CYS A 19 -39.07 19.68 10.84
N GLY A 20 -38.12 19.97 11.75
CA GLY A 20 -36.80 20.49 11.41
C GLY A 20 -35.99 19.39 10.78
N THR A 21 -35.84 19.43 9.47
CA THR A 21 -34.80 18.66 8.76
C THR A 21 -33.44 19.12 9.26
N ASN A 22 -32.87 18.34 10.19
CA ASN A 22 -31.49 18.49 10.60
C ASN A 22 -30.60 18.09 9.43
N ASN A 23 -30.32 19.05 8.54
CA ASN A 23 -29.14 19.02 7.68
C ASN A 23 -27.92 19.15 8.61
N ARG A 24 -27.45 18.03 9.16
CA ARG A 24 -26.08 17.94 9.65
C ARG A 24 -25.16 18.06 8.43
N LEU A 25 -24.84 19.29 8.07
CA LEU A 25 -23.60 19.57 7.37
C LEU A 25 -22.50 19.00 8.26
N SER A 26 -21.96 17.84 7.87
CA SER A 26 -20.73 17.34 8.44
C SER A 26 -19.68 18.43 8.15
N ASN A 27 -19.36 19.22 9.15
CA ASN A 27 -18.15 20.04 9.13
C ASN A 27 -16.98 19.04 9.08
N LYS A 28 -16.61 18.61 7.86
CA LYS A 28 -15.30 18.03 7.60
C LYS A 28 -14.31 19.15 7.96
N VAL A 29 -13.71 19.04 9.13
CA VAL A 29 -12.53 19.84 9.49
C VAL A 29 -11.51 19.53 8.42
N GLU A 30 -11.31 20.45 7.48
CA GLU A 30 -10.16 20.34 6.56
C GLU A 30 -8.92 20.32 7.44
N PRO A 31 -8.04 19.31 7.31
CA PRO A 31 -6.81 19.26 8.09
C PRO A 31 -6.04 20.55 7.77
N ALA A 32 -5.68 21.28 8.83
CA ALA A 32 -4.98 22.57 8.75
C ALA A 32 -3.79 22.43 7.79
N GLY A 33 -3.88 23.15 6.67
CA GLY A 33 -2.92 23.34 5.60
C GLY A 33 -1.75 22.39 5.53
N ILE A 34 -1.94 21.17 4.98
CA ILE A 34 -0.82 20.35 4.52
C ILE A 34 -0.08 21.22 3.49
N LYS A 35 1.08 21.74 3.87
CA LYS A 35 1.98 22.40 2.92
C LYS A 35 2.51 21.31 2.00
N VAL A 36 1.80 21.07 0.89
CA VAL A 36 2.31 20.22 -0.18
C VAL A 36 3.56 20.91 -0.70
N GLU A 37 4.70 20.37 -0.37
CA GLU A 37 5.98 20.87 -0.83
C GLU A 37 6.04 20.69 -2.34
N THR A 38 5.73 21.75 -3.09
CA THR A 38 5.78 21.79 -4.54
C THR A 38 7.22 21.97 -5.00
N GLN A 39 8.08 21.05 -4.59
CA GLN A 39 9.43 21.02 -5.15
C GLN A 39 9.33 20.60 -6.62
N ASN A 40 9.67 21.53 -7.51
CA ASN A 40 9.71 21.28 -8.95
C ASN A 40 11.03 20.57 -9.31
N ARG A 41 11.24 19.36 -8.73
CA ARG A 41 12.40 18.51 -8.98
C ARG A 41 11.96 17.07 -9.27
N PRO A 42 12.79 16.27 -9.95
CA PRO A 42 12.51 14.84 -10.10
C PRO A 42 12.34 14.16 -8.75
N LEU A 43 11.53 13.10 -8.71
CA LEU A 43 11.36 12.26 -7.52
C LEU A 43 11.97 10.89 -7.80
N LYS A 44 12.84 10.43 -6.91
CA LYS A 44 13.44 9.10 -6.95
C LYS A 44 12.85 8.26 -5.83
N ILE A 45 12.21 7.15 -6.19
CA ILE A 45 11.62 6.19 -5.25
C ILE A 45 12.46 4.91 -5.29
N CYS A 46 12.85 4.38 -4.14
CA CYS A 46 13.36 3.02 -4.03
C CYS A 46 12.23 2.11 -3.55
N VAL A 47 11.96 1.04 -4.29
CA VAL A 47 10.94 0.05 -3.92
C VAL A 47 11.62 -1.24 -3.50
N ILE A 48 11.26 -1.74 -2.32
CA ILE A 48 11.68 -3.02 -1.75
C ILE A 48 10.45 -3.84 -1.39
N SER A 49 10.60 -5.14 -1.25
CA SER A 49 9.49 -6.05 -0.94
C SER A 49 9.97 -7.35 -0.32
N ASP A 50 9.09 -8.00 0.42
CA ASP A 50 9.28 -9.39 0.88
C ASP A 50 10.65 -9.54 1.54
N LEU A 51 10.84 -8.85 2.67
CA LEU A 51 12.11 -8.77 3.40
C LEU A 51 12.35 -9.99 4.27
N ASN A 52 11.28 -10.70 4.62
CA ASN A 52 11.25 -11.77 5.60
C ASN A 52 12.09 -13.00 5.20
N ALA A 53 12.45 -13.78 6.22
CA ALA A 53 13.07 -15.10 6.10
C ALA A 53 12.05 -16.20 6.48
N SER A 54 12.50 -17.30 7.06
CA SER A 54 11.63 -18.36 7.55
C SER A 54 10.71 -17.91 8.69
N TYR A 55 9.56 -18.58 8.83
CA TYR A 55 8.56 -18.27 9.85
C TYR A 55 9.13 -18.12 11.26
N GLY A 56 8.86 -16.99 11.89
CA GLY A 56 9.32 -16.66 13.24
C GLY A 56 10.75 -16.14 13.31
N SER A 57 11.44 -15.95 12.17
CA SER A 57 12.81 -15.45 12.15
C SER A 57 12.87 -14.00 12.63
N THR A 58 13.84 -13.71 13.49
CA THR A 58 14.25 -12.38 13.93
C THR A 58 15.52 -11.89 13.23
N SER A 59 16.00 -12.64 12.23
CA SER A 59 17.14 -12.27 11.41
C SER A 59 16.71 -12.13 9.94
N TYR A 60 17.39 -11.24 9.23
CA TYR A 60 17.16 -10.98 7.81
C TYR A 60 18.30 -11.54 6.96
N PRO A 61 18.01 -11.99 5.73
CA PRO A 61 19.05 -12.30 4.76
C PRO A 61 20.02 -11.13 4.55
N ALA A 62 21.28 -11.44 4.28
CA ALA A 62 22.34 -10.43 4.10
C ALA A 62 22.00 -9.40 3.00
N GLU A 63 21.22 -9.81 2.01
CA GLU A 63 20.79 -8.96 0.90
C GLU A 63 19.92 -7.78 1.36
N VAL A 64 19.12 -7.95 2.42
CA VAL A 64 18.34 -6.85 3.02
C VAL A 64 19.28 -5.75 3.50
N SER A 65 20.28 -6.09 4.31
CA SER A 65 21.30 -5.15 4.79
C SER A 65 22.13 -4.57 3.66
N SER A 66 22.46 -5.40 2.64
CA SER A 66 23.19 -4.96 1.44
C SER A 66 22.42 -3.86 0.68
N VAL A 67 21.12 -4.07 0.43
CA VAL A 67 20.29 -3.07 -0.26
C VAL A 67 20.13 -1.81 0.58
N LEU A 68 19.87 -1.92 1.89
CA LEU A 68 19.74 -0.75 2.77
C LEU A 68 21.06 0.04 2.88
N GLY A 69 22.19 -0.64 2.90
CA GLY A 69 23.52 -0.03 2.91
C GLY A 69 23.84 0.80 1.66
N GLN A 70 23.11 0.60 0.58
CA GLN A 70 23.26 1.39 -0.67
C GLN A 70 22.47 2.70 -0.66
N MET A 71 21.52 2.89 0.29
CA MET A 71 20.65 4.08 0.31
C MET A 71 21.41 5.42 0.36
N PRO A 72 22.55 5.57 1.08
CA PRO A 72 23.33 6.79 1.05
C PRO A 72 23.89 7.13 -0.35
N GLY A 73 24.18 6.11 -1.18
CA GLY A 73 24.62 6.28 -2.58
C GLY A 73 23.46 6.54 -3.54
N ILE A 74 22.37 5.79 -3.41
CA ILE A 74 21.15 5.91 -4.23
C ILE A 74 20.44 7.24 -3.98
N LYS A 75 20.41 7.70 -2.73
CA LYS A 75 19.71 8.92 -2.27
C LYS A 75 18.27 8.97 -2.76
N PRO A 76 17.43 8.00 -2.41
CA PRO A 76 16.01 8.06 -2.76
C PRO A 76 15.32 9.15 -1.95
N ASP A 77 14.30 9.76 -2.52
CA ASP A 77 13.44 10.73 -1.83
C ASP A 77 12.44 10.06 -0.90
N ILE A 78 12.16 8.78 -1.14
CA ILE A 78 11.29 7.92 -0.36
C ILE A 78 11.60 6.45 -0.66
N ILE A 79 11.49 5.60 0.35
CA ILE A 79 11.47 4.14 0.19
C ILE A 79 10.02 3.68 0.29
N LEU A 80 9.60 2.76 -0.61
CA LEU A 80 8.33 2.07 -0.56
C LEU A 80 8.57 0.58 -0.32
N CYS A 81 7.85 0.00 0.65
CA CYS A 81 7.88 -1.43 0.92
C CYS A 81 6.52 -2.06 0.61
N SER A 82 6.48 -3.02 -0.32
CA SER A 82 5.22 -3.67 -0.71
C SER A 82 4.86 -4.89 0.14
N GLY A 83 5.25 -4.89 1.43
CA GLY A 83 4.80 -5.85 2.46
C GLY A 83 5.76 -7.00 2.71
N ASP A 84 5.34 -7.90 3.60
CA ASP A 84 6.08 -9.03 4.13
C ASP A 84 7.43 -8.58 4.74
N MET A 85 7.31 -7.68 5.71
CA MET A 85 8.43 -7.12 6.45
C MET A 85 8.91 -8.06 7.56
N VAL A 86 8.00 -8.86 8.13
CA VAL A 86 8.28 -9.88 9.15
C VAL A 86 7.76 -11.25 8.72
N ALA A 87 8.10 -12.30 9.45
CA ALA A 87 7.84 -13.69 9.07
C ALA A 87 6.74 -14.34 9.95
N GLY A 88 5.62 -13.65 10.13
CA GLY A 88 4.45 -14.16 10.84
C GLY A 88 3.62 -15.17 10.04
N GLN A 89 2.30 -15.20 10.27
CA GLN A 89 1.33 -16.07 9.60
C GLN A 89 1.55 -17.56 9.91
N LYS A 90 1.93 -17.88 11.15
CA LYS A 90 2.08 -19.25 11.62
C LYS A 90 1.41 -19.40 12.99
N ALA A 91 0.43 -20.29 13.08
CA ALA A 91 -0.41 -20.44 14.29
C ALA A 91 0.38 -20.78 15.56
N SER A 92 1.54 -21.45 15.44
CA SER A 92 2.38 -21.82 16.57
C SER A 92 3.25 -20.68 17.13
N LEU A 93 3.32 -19.52 16.46
CA LEU A 93 4.06 -18.38 16.97
C LEU A 93 3.31 -17.75 18.16
N THR A 94 4.05 -17.47 19.22
CA THR A 94 3.52 -16.74 20.38
C THR A 94 3.45 -15.24 20.08
N ASP A 95 2.73 -14.49 20.91
CA ASP A 95 2.75 -13.02 20.84
C ASP A 95 4.16 -12.45 20.98
N GLN A 96 4.99 -13.06 21.85
CA GLN A 96 6.37 -12.63 22.01
C GLN A 96 7.19 -12.88 20.76
N ASN A 97 7.04 -14.02 20.08
CA ASN A 97 7.74 -14.27 18.83
C ASN A 97 7.41 -13.19 17.77
N ILE A 98 6.14 -12.78 17.70
CA ILE A 98 5.72 -11.77 16.73
C ILE A 98 6.29 -10.40 17.10
N ARG A 99 6.29 -10.01 18.40
CA ARG A 99 6.92 -8.78 18.87
C ARG A 99 8.42 -8.77 18.57
N ASP A 100 9.12 -9.86 18.86
CA ASP A 100 10.57 -10.00 18.61
C ASP A 100 10.90 -9.81 17.12
N MET A 101 10.05 -10.31 16.22
CA MET A 101 10.19 -10.07 14.77
C MET A 101 10.05 -8.58 14.41
N TRP A 102 9.08 -7.88 14.99
CA TRP A 102 8.89 -6.44 14.75
C TRP A 102 10.02 -5.61 15.37
N ASP A 103 10.56 -6.01 16.53
CA ASP A 103 11.75 -5.38 17.11
C ASP A 103 12.97 -5.56 16.22
N ALA A 104 13.15 -6.75 15.66
CA ALA A 104 14.21 -7.02 14.68
C ALA A 104 14.04 -6.16 13.42
N PHE A 105 12.81 -6.00 12.91
CA PHE A 105 12.52 -5.09 11.79
C PHE A 105 12.87 -3.64 12.13
N LYS A 106 12.49 -3.19 13.33
CA LYS A 106 12.82 -1.84 13.81
C LYS A 106 14.32 -1.59 13.78
N ILE A 107 15.09 -2.52 14.32
CA ILE A 107 16.55 -2.41 14.44
C ILE A 107 17.22 -2.50 13.06
N THR A 108 16.81 -3.46 12.22
CA THR A 108 17.51 -3.77 10.98
C THR A 108 17.09 -2.87 9.82
N VAL A 109 15.84 -2.41 9.79
CA VAL A 109 15.27 -1.69 8.64
C VAL A 109 14.82 -0.28 8.99
N LEU A 110 13.87 -0.15 9.91
CA LEU A 110 13.18 1.13 10.13
C LEU A 110 14.11 2.20 10.74
N ALA A 111 14.87 1.86 11.77
CA ALA A 111 15.77 2.81 12.44
C ALA A 111 16.92 3.29 11.52
N PRO A 112 17.63 2.42 10.76
CA PRO A 112 18.61 2.88 9.77
C PRO A 112 18.02 3.82 8.71
N VAL A 113 16.83 3.50 8.16
CA VAL A 113 16.17 4.35 7.16
C VAL A 113 15.75 5.69 7.78
N SER A 114 15.17 5.66 8.97
CA SER A 114 14.78 6.88 9.70
C SER A 114 15.97 7.77 10.04
N ALA A 115 17.12 7.19 10.40
CA ALA A 115 18.35 7.93 10.68
C ALA A 115 18.88 8.69 9.44
N LEU A 116 18.62 8.16 8.23
CA LEU A 116 18.92 8.84 6.96
C LEU A 116 17.89 9.91 6.59
N GLN A 117 16.85 10.11 7.40
CA GLN A 117 15.71 11.01 7.14
C GLN A 117 14.98 10.71 5.82
N ILE A 118 15.05 9.47 5.35
CA ILE A 118 14.32 9.01 4.16
C ILE A 118 12.92 8.57 4.59
N PRO A 119 11.84 9.14 4.03
CA PRO A 119 10.49 8.68 4.31
C PRO A 119 10.30 7.21 3.91
N PHE A 120 9.54 6.47 4.72
CA PHE A 120 9.26 5.06 4.53
C PHE A 120 7.76 4.82 4.40
N GLY A 121 7.27 4.65 3.16
CA GLY A 121 5.91 4.23 2.85
C GLY A 121 5.84 2.71 2.73
N PHE A 122 4.73 2.10 3.18
CA PHE A 122 4.61 0.65 3.15
C PHE A 122 3.16 0.20 2.98
N THR A 123 2.96 -1.06 2.68
CA THR A 123 1.73 -1.80 2.91
C THR A 123 2.04 -3.00 3.80
N VAL A 124 1.05 -3.49 4.54
CA VAL A 124 1.20 -4.76 5.26
C VAL A 124 1.04 -5.93 4.29
N GLY A 125 1.89 -6.96 4.44
CA GLY A 125 1.77 -8.21 3.72
C GLY A 125 1.01 -9.29 4.50
N ASN A 126 0.84 -10.46 3.91
CA ASN A 126 0.14 -11.56 4.57
C ASN A 126 0.92 -12.12 5.77
N HIS A 127 2.24 -12.07 5.75
CA HIS A 127 3.09 -12.45 6.90
C HIS A 127 3.13 -11.36 7.98
N ASP A 128 2.78 -10.12 7.65
CA ASP A 128 2.72 -9.00 8.60
C ASP A 128 1.38 -8.94 9.35
N ALA A 129 0.28 -9.07 8.58
CA ALA A 129 -1.05 -8.74 9.10
C ALA A 129 -2.19 -9.37 8.29
N SER A 130 -2.09 -10.65 7.91
CA SER A 130 -3.19 -11.36 7.24
C SER A 130 -4.50 -11.19 8.00
N PRO A 131 -5.63 -10.92 7.32
CA PRO A 131 -6.95 -10.84 7.97
C PRO A 131 -7.32 -12.10 8.76
N SER A 132 -6.80 -13.27 8.38
CA SER A 132 -7.04 -14.55 9.07
C SER A 132 -6.18 -14.75 10.33
N TYR A 133 -5.14 -13.93 10.52
CA TYR A 133 -4.23 -14.00 11.67
C TYR A 133 -4.40 -12.77 12.56
N VAL A 134 -5.51 -12.74 13.29
CA VAL A 134 -5.97 -11.59 14.09
C VAL A 134 -4.90 -11.13 15.09
N LYS A 135 -4.17 -12.06 15.69
CA LYS A 135 -3.08 -11.78 16.62
C LYS A 135 -1.92 -11.02 15.96
N ASP A 136 -1.43 -11.53 14.82
CA ASP A 136 -0.35 -10.91 14.05
C ASP A 136 -0.77 -9.49 13.64
N ARG A 137 -2.01 -9.36 13.17
CA ARG A 137 -2.59 -8.08 12.75
C ARG A 137 -2.65 -7.06 13.89
N ALA A 138 -3.09 -7.48 15.08
CA ALA A 138 -3.15 -6.58 16.25
C ALA A 138 -1.77 -6.12 16.72
N ILE A 139 -0.77 -7.01 16.70
CA ILE A 139 0.60 -6.67 17.08
C ILE A 139 1.24 -5.75 16.03
N SER A 140 1.01 -6.02 14.72
CA SER A 140 1.42 -5.15 13.63
C SER A 140 0.83 -3.74 13.78
N GLU A 141 -0.46 -3.64 14.09
CA GLU A 141 -1.13 -2.36 14.31
C GLU A 141 -0.49 -1.58 15.46
N ALA A 142 -0.27 -2.24 16.61
CA ALA A 142 0.36 -1.64 17.77
C ALA A 142 1.78 -1.13 17.46
N PHE A 143 2.59 -1.96 16.80
CA PHE A 143 3.95 -1.60 16.39
C PHE A 143 3.97 -0.35 15.50
N TRP A 144 3.14 -0.32 14.46
CA TRP A 144 3.16 0.80 13.53
C TRP A 144 2.58 2.08 14.11
N LYS A 145 1.58 2.01 15.01
CA LYS A 145 1.07 3.17 15.73
C LYS A 145 2.13 3.78 16.65
N GLU A 146 2.90 2.95 17.34
CA GLU A 146 4.01 3.39 18.19
C GLU A 146 5.14 4.03 17.37
N ASN A 147 5.44 3.48 16.19
CA ASN A 147 6.59 3.89 15.38
C ASN A 147 6.21 4.80 14.20
N VAL A 148 5.01 5.39 14.19
CA VAL A 148 4.53 6.22 13.07
C VAL A 148 5.48 7.39 12.75
N ALA A 149 6.04 8.03 13.77
CA ALA A 149 6.98 9.14 13.58
C ALA A 149 8.25 8.75 12.82
N ALA A 150 8.71 7.50 12.98
CA ALA A 150 9.91 7.00 12.30
C ALA A 150 9.71 6.83 10.79
N THR A 151 8.46 6.84 10.30
CA THR A 151 8.17 6.76 8.86
C THR A 151 8.46 8.04 8.10
N ASN A 152 8.55 9.20 8.77
CA ASN A 152 8.74 10.53 8.17
C ASN A 152 7.76 10.85 7.02
N LEU A 153 6.55 10.24 7.02
CA LEU A 153 5.55 10.45 5.98
C LEU A 153 4.77 11.75 6.18
N THR A 154 4.45 12.42 5.07
CA THR A 154 3.47 13.52 5.05
C THR A 154 2.10 12.94 4.71
N PHE A 155 1.36 12.53 5.75
CA PHE A 155 0.06 11.94 5.59
C PHE A 155 -0.96 12.93 5.00
N VAL A 156 -1.81 12.42 4.12
CA VAL A 156 -3.04 13.07 3.66
C VAL A 156 -4.22 12.55 4.46
N ASP A 157 -4.28 11.24 4.68
CA ASP A 157 -5.23 10.57 5.54
C ASP A 157 -4.53 9.39 6.25
N SER A 158 -4.63 9.34 7.57
CA SER A 158 -4.09 8.27 8.43
C SER A 158 -5.15 7.63 9.33
N THR A 159 -6.44 7.83 9.02
CA THR A 159 -7.56 7.35 9.85
C THR A 159 -7.52 5.85 10.08
N HIS A 160 -7.09 5.09 9.07
CA HIS A 160 -7.03 3.62 9.09
C HIS A 160 -5.59 3.07 9.07
N TYR A 161 -4.61 3.92 9.41
CA TYR A 161 -3.22 3.49 9.51
C TYR A 161 -3.05 2.39 10.57
N PRO A 162 -2.29 1.34 10.30
CA PRO A 162 -1.33 1.12 9.21
C PRO A 162 -1.92 0.33 8.02
N PHE A 163 -3.19 -0.02 7.99
CA PHE A 163 -3.74 -0.95 7.01
C PHE A 163 -4.06 -0.30 5.67
N TYR A 164 -4.68 0.89 5.70
CA TYR A 164 -4.87 1.69 4.51
C TYR A 164 -4.82 3.18 4.88
N TYR A 165 -4.05 3.92 4.12
CA TYR A 165 -3.76 5.33 4.37
C TYR A 165 -3.20 6.00 3.13
N SER A 166 -3.14 7.32 3.11
CA SER A 166 -2.60 8.10 2.00
C SER A 166 -1.60 9.15 2.45
N TYR A 167 -0.65 9.45 1.59
CA TYR A 167 0.44 10.39 1.84
C TYR A 167 0.92 11.02 0.54
N VAL A 168 1.72 12.07 0.65
CA VAL A 168 2.22 12.82 -0.50
C VAL A 168 3.71 13.12 -0.37
N LYS A 169 4.44 13.04 -1.49
CA LYS A 169 5.83 13.49 -1.62
C LYS A 169 6.03 14.14 -2.98
N ASN A 170 6.57 15.38 -3.02
CA ASN A 170 6.84 16.12 -4.26
C ASN A 170 5.68 16.09 -5.28
N ASN A 171 4.46 16.34 -4.82
CA ASN A 171 3.24 16.31 -5.62
C ASN A 171 2.96 14.95 -6.32
N VAL A 172 3.52 13.85 -5.80
CA VAL A 172 3.11 12.48 -6.10
C VAL A 172 2.21 12.00 -4.97
N PHE A 173 1.01 11.61 -5.30
CA PHE A 173 0.04 11.08 -4.34
C PHE A 173 0.18 9.56 -4.25
N MET A 174 0.30 9.06 -3.04
CA MET A 174 0.51 7.64 -2.77
C MET A 174 -0.52 7.15 -1.77
N MET A 175 -1.01 5.94 -2.00
CA MET A 175 -1.92 5.23 -1.10
C MET A 175 -1.36 3.84 -0.79
N SER A 176 -1.60 3.37 0.41
CA SER A 176 -1.55 1.96 0.79
C SER A 176 -2.97 1.45 0.97
N TRP A 177 -3.27 0.25 0.51
CA TRP A 177 -4.54 -0.40 0.76
C TRP A 177 -4.34 -1.76 1.45
N ASP A 178 -5.38 -2.24 2.14
CA ASP A 178 -5.32 -3.49 2.88
C ASP A 178 -5.43 -4.71 1.95
N ALA A 179 -4.33 -5.01 1.26
CA ALA A 179 -4.17 -6.16 0.38
C ALA A 179 -3.24 -7.23 0.97
N ALA A 180 -3.28 -7.43 2.30
CA ALA A 180 -2.64 -8.54 3.00
C ALA A 180 -3.42 -9.87 2.85
N GLY A 181 -4.53 -9.86 2.15
CA GLY A 181 -5.35 -10.99 1.73
C GLY A 181 -5.91 -10.76 0.33
N ALA A 182 -6.54 -11.79 -0.23
CA ALA A 182 -7.05 -11.77 -1.61
C ALA A 182 -8.28 -10.86 -1.77
N GLU A 183 -9.08 -10.71 -0.74
CA GLU A 183 -10.31 -9.93 -0.76
C GLU A 183 -10.06 -8.49 -0.29
N ILE A 184 -10.48 -7.52 -1.09
CA ILE A 184 -10.49 -6.11 -0.72
C ILE A 184 -11.90 -5.73 -0.30
N ARG A 185 -12.04 -5.32 0.95
CA ARG A 185 -13.34 -5.02 1.54
C ARG A 185 -13.98 -3.76 0.92
N PRO A 186 -15.32 -3.70 0.81
CA PRO A 186 -16.03 -2.57 0.20
C PRO A 186 -15.71 -1.21 0.82
N GLU A 187 -15.49 -1.16 2.15
CA GLU A 187 -15.12 0.08 2.83
C GLU A 187 -13.74 0.62 2.40
N VAL A 188 -12.81 -0.26 2.01
CA VAL A 188 -11.49 0.15 1.49
C VAL A 188 -11.67 0.82 0.13
N TYR A 189 -12.51 0.27 -0.76
CA TYR A 189 -12.84 0.92 -2.04
C TYR A 189 -13.54 2.26 -1.84
N SER A 190 -14.47 2.36 -0.88
CA SER A 190 -15.16 3.61 -0.57
C SER A 190 -14.20 4.69 -0.08
N TRP A 191 -13.27 4.31 0.82
CA TRP A 191 -12.22 5.19 1.28
C TRP A 191 -11.29 5.62 0.13
N MET A 192 -10.81 4.67 -0.69
CA MET A 192 -9.94 4.99 -1.84
C MET A 192 -10.60 5.98 -2.81
N LYS A 193 -11.91 5.80 -3.07
CA LYS A 193 -12.67 6.75 -3.90
C LYS A 193 -12.59 8.15 -3.31
N GLU A 194 -12.87 8.32 -2.01
CA GLU A 194 -12.79 9.61 -1.35
C GLU A 194 -11.39 10.23 -1.46
N GLN A 195 -10.35 9.41 -1.27
CA GLN A 195 -8.97 9.86 -1.39
C GLN A 195 -8.65 10.34 -2.82
N MET A 196 -9.02 9.57 -3.85
CA MET A 196 -8.75 9.87 -5.25
C MET A 196 -9.55 11.09 -5.76
N GLU A 197 -10.74 11.32 -5.21
CA GLU A 197 -11.56 12.50 -5.49
C GLU A 197 -11.11 13.75 -4.69
N GLY A 198 -10.22 13.56 -3.70
CA GLY A 198 -9.68 14.62 -2.89
C GLY A 198 -8.82 15.63 -3.69
N LYS A 199 -8.76 16.86 -3.21
CA LYS A 199 -8.04 17.96 -3.88
C LYS A 199 -6.55 17.67 -4.12
N ILE A 200 -5.89 16.98 -3.18
CA ILE A 200 -4.46 16.64 -3.26
C ILE A 200 -4.24 15.61 -4.38
N ALA A 201 -5.02 14.52 -4.39
CA ALA A 201 -4.92 13.48 -5.41
C ALA A 201 -5.24 14.00 -6.81
N ARG A 202 -6.28 14.85 -6.95
CA ARG A 202 -6.65 15.45 -8.24
C ARG A 202 -5.58 16.37 -8.82
N LYS A 203 -4.81 17.06 -7.96
CA LYS A 203 -3.70 17.93 -8.37
C LYS A 203 -2.36 17.22 -8.49
N ALA A 204 -2.27 15.98 -8.02
CA ALA A 204 -1.05 15.22 -8.07
C ALA A 204 -0.63 14.93 -9.52
N ARG A 205 0.69 15.01 -9.76
CA ARG A 205 1.27 14.72 -11.07
C ARG A 205 1.32 13.22 -11.38
N LEU A 206 1.27 12.37 -10.34
CA LEU A 206 1.22 10.91 -10.44
C LEU A 206 0.48 10.35 -9.23
N ARG A 207 -0.23 9.24 -9.41
CA ARG A 207 -0.97 8.51 -8.38
C ARG A 207 -0.49 7.08 -8.32
N ILE A 208 0.03 6.68 -7.16
CA ILE A 208 0.59 5.35 -6.92
C ILE A 208 -0.23 4.67 -5.82
N LEU A 209 -0.56 3.41 -6.02
CA LEU A 209 -1.13 2.53 -5.00
C LEU A 209 -0.14 1.41 -4.69
N ILE A 210 0.02 1.12 -3.40
CA ILE A 210 0.83 0.01 -2.93
C ILE A 210 -0.09 -0.99 -2.27
N GLY A 211 0.02 -2.26 -2.66
CA GLY A 211 -0.62 -3.39 -2.01
C GLY A 211 0.34 -4.57 -1.96
N HIS A 212 0.01 -5.60 -1.19
CA HIS A 212 0.90 -6.76 -1.14
C HIS A 212 0.55 -7.80 -2.20
N LEU A 213 -0.71 -8.32 -2.21
CA LEU A 213 -1.13 -9.26 -3.23
C LEU A 213 -1.31 -8.57 -4.59
N PRO A 214 -0.77 -9.16 -5.68
CA PRO A 214 -0.96 -8.65 -7.03
C PRO A 214 -2.37 -8.93 -7.54
N LEU A 215 -2.77 -8.29 -8.65
CA LEU A 215 -4.04 -8.60 -9.32
C LEU A 215 -3.96 -9.90 -10.12
N TYR A 216 -2.80 -10.23 -10.70
CA TYR A 216 -2.61 -11.38 -11.59
C TYR A 216 -1.43 -12.23 -11.15
N ALA A 217 -1.58 -13.54 -11.26
CA ALA A 217 -0.50 -14.48 -10.97
C ALA A 217 0.59 -14.44 -12.05
N ILE A 218 1.85 -14.48 -11.62
CA ILE A 218 3.03 -14.48 -12.49
C ILE A 218 4.02 -15.61 -12.18
N VAL A 219 3.81 -16.37 -11.08
CA VAL A 219 4.66 -17.50 -10.69
C VAL A 219 3.83 -18.76 -10.41
N ASP A 220 4.35 -19.93 -10.76
CA ASP A 220 3.61 -21.20 -10.69
C ASP A 220 3.13 -21.54 -9.27
N SER A 221 3.98 -21.37 -8.26
CA SER A 221 3.66 -21.73 -6.86
C SER A 221 2.52 -20.90 -6.27
N LYS A 222 2.24 -19.72 -6.84
CA LYS A 222 1.18 -18.80 -6.43
C LYS A 222 0.12 -18.57 -7.52
N ASN A 223 0.05 -19.47 -8.50
CA ASN A 223 -0.92 -19.44 -9.59
C ASN A 223 -2.24 -20.13 -9.20
N LYS A 224 -2.90 -19.61 -8.15
CA LYS A 224 -4.14 -20.18 -7.61
C LYS A 224 -4.94 -19.11 -6.86
N PRO A 225 -6.26 -19.34 -6.63
CA PRO A 225 -7.08 -18.48 -5.77
C PRO A 225 -6.47 -18.31 -4.36
N GLY A 226 -6.64 -17.13 -3.78
CA GLY A 226 -6.08 -16.78 -2.47
C GLY A 226 -4.66 -16.18 -2.51
N GLU A 227 -3.92 -16.38 -3.61
CA GLU A 227 -2.56 -15.87 -3.80
C GLU A 227 -2.49 -14.60 -4.68
N VAL A 228 -3.65 -14.13 -5.12
CA VAL A 228 -3.85 -12.90 -5.90
C VAL A 228 -5.18 -12.28 -5.48
N ASN A 229 -5.42 -11.04 -5.89
CA ASN A 229 -6.73 -10.40 -5.67
C ASN A 229 -7.87 -11.25 -6.23
N SER A 230 -8.94 -11.43 -5.45
CA SER A 230 -10.08 -12.29 -5.78
C SER A 230 -10.97 -11.72 -6.89
N ASP A 231 -11.00 -10.39 -7.06
CA ASP A 231 -11.73 -9.70 -8.13
C ASP A 231 -10.83 -8.70 -8.87
N PRO A 232 -9.89 -9.18 -9.68
CA PRO A 232 -8.97 -8.32 -10.42
C PRO A 232 -9.68 -7.43 -11.44
N ALA A 233 -10.88 -7.81 -11.90
CA ALA A 233 -11.66 -7.03 -12.85
C ALA A 233 -12.25 -5.78 -12.18
N ALA A 234 -12.86 -5.93 -11.00
CA ALA A 234 -13.36 -4.80 -10.23
C ALA A 234 -12.23 -3.86 -9.82
N ALA A 235 -11.10 -4.39 -9.34
CA ALA A 235 -9.94 -3.59 -8.98
C ALA A 235 -9.39 -2.79 -10.19
N LEU A 236 -9.19 -3.45 -11.33
CA LEU A 236 -8.72 -2.79 -12.55
C LEU A 236 -9.70 -1.70 -13.03
N ASN A 237 -11.01 -1.99 -13.00
CA ASN A 237 -12.02 -1.00 -13.37
C ASN A 237 -11.97 0.21 -12.43
N PHE A 238 -11.83 -0.01 -11.13
CA PHE A 238 -11.65 1.06 -10.15
C PHE A 238 -10.40 1.89 -10.46
N PHE A 239 -9.25 1.25 -10.68
CA PHE A 239 -7.99 1.94 -11.01
C PHE A 239 -8.12 2.84 -12.24
N LYS A 240 -8.77 2.35 -13.29
CA LYS A 240 -9.05 3.14 -14.50
C LYS A 240 -9.98 4.31 -14.22
N THR A 241 -11.11 4.05 -13.54
CA THR A 241 -12.15 5.06 -13.27
C THR A 241 -11.58 6.25 -12.51
N TYR A 242 -10.71 5.99 -11.53
CA TYR A 242 -10.13 7.03 -10.69
C TYR A 242 -8.73 7.47 -11.15
N GLY A 243 -8.23 6.95 -12.27
CA GLY A 243 -6.98 7.39 -12.90
C GLY A 243 -5.75 7.07 -12.07
N LEU A 244 -5.65 5.83 -11.55
CA LEU A 244 -4.42 5.32 -10.97
C LEU A 244 -3.38 5.12 -12.06
N ASP A 245 -2.14 5.56 -11.83
CA ASP A 245 -1.06 5.45 -12.80
C ASP A 245 -0.20 4.20 -12.60
N LEU A 246 0.01 3.78 -11.33
CA LEU A 246 0.86 2.64 -10.98
C LEU A 246 0.32 1.89 -9.77
N TYR A 247 0.22 0.57 -9.88
CA TYR A 247 0.02 -0.36 -8.76
C TYR A 247 1.30 -1.14 -8.50
N ILE A 248 1.81 -1.08 -7.26
CA ILE A 248 3.01 -1.82 -6.83
C ILE A 248 2.56 -2.95 -5.91
N SER A 249 3.07 -4.17 -6.16
CA SER A 249 2.76 -5.35 -5.35
C SER A 249 3.99 -6.23 -5.10
N GLY A 250 3.97 -6.99 -4.01
CA GLY A 250 4.94 -7.99 -3.63
C GLY A 250 4.43 -9.42 -3.81
N HIS A 251 4.60 -10.26 -2.77
CA HIS A 251 3.99 -11.59 -2.61
C HIS A 251 4.47 -12.67 -3.58
N GLN A 252 4.61 -12.34 -4.84
CA GLN A 252 5.01 -13.30 -5.87
C GLN A 252 6.53 -13.53 -5.90
N HIS A 253 7.32 -12.68 -5.21
CA HIS A 253 8.79 -12.74 -5.14
C HIS A 253 9.46 -12.81 -6.52
N ALA A 254 8.84 -12.22 -7.54
CA ALA A 254 9.34 -12.19 -8.90
C ALA A 254 9.15 -10.79 -9.50
N TYR A 255 10.22 -10.21 -10.01
CA TYR A 255 10.13 -8.93 -10.69
C TYR A 255 9.47 -9.10 -12.07
N TYR A 256 8.37 -8.39 -12.28
CA TYR A 256 7.72 -8.30 -13.57
C TYR A 256 6.91 -7.01 -13.71
N PRO A 257 7.36 -6.06 -14.54
CA PRO A 257 6.57 -4.88 -14.85
C PRO A 257 5.54 -5.23 -15.93
N ALA A 258 4.31 -4.81 -15.72
CA ALA A 258 3.22 -5.07 -16.65
C ALA A 258 2.38 -3.81 -16.92
N GLU A 259 1.62 -3.84 -18.00
CA GLU A 259 0.63 -2.81 -18.32
C GLU A 259 -0.68 -3.46 -18.75
N LYS A 260 -1.80 -2.91 -18.27
CA LYS A 260 -3.13 -3.34 -18.71
C LYS A 260 -4.09 -2.17 -18.67
N ASN A 261 -4.68 -1.87 -19.84
CA ASN A 261 -5.71 -0.83 -19.96
C ASN A 261 -5.27 0.56 -19.46
N GLY A 262 -4.00 0.91 -19.65
CA GLY A 262 -3.45 2.21 -19.27
C GLY A 262 -3.00 2.29 -17.79
N VAL A 263 -3.19 1.24 -17.00
CA VAL A 263 -2.65 1.12 -15.64
C VAL A 263 -1.36 0.30 -15.69
N ARG A 264 -0.30 0.81 -15.05
CA ARG A 264 0.97 0.08 -14.92
C ARG A 264 0.99 -0.71 -13.63
N PHE A 265 1.60 -1.90 -13.70
CA PHE A 265 1.76 -2.82 -12.58
C PHE A 265 3.24 -3.11 -12.39
N LEU A 266 3.71 -2.99 -11.16
CA LEU A 266 5.07 -3.33 -10.79
C LEU A 266 5.00 -4.47 -9.77
N ASN A 267 5.15 -5.71 -10.24
CA ASN A 267 5.33 -6.85 -9.35
C ASN A 267 6.79 -6.87 -8.91
N MET A 268 7.00 -6.85 -7.60
CA MET A 268 8.33 -6.78 -7.02
C MET A 268 8.94 -8.16 -6.81
N GLY A 269 10.25 -8.24 -7.02
CA GLY A 269 11.02 -9.36 -6.50
C GLY A 269 11.28 -9.18 -5.00
N ALA A 270 11.47 -10.29 -4.29
CA ALA A 270 11.88 -10.25 -2.90
C ALA A 270 13.35 -9.82 -2.76
N ILE A 271 13.69 -9.11 -1.68
CA ILE A 271 15.08 -8.99 -1.23
C ILE A 271 15.37 -9.87 -0.02
N GLY A 272 14.31 -10.41 0.62
CA GLY A 272 14.37 -11.48 1.60
C GLY A 272 14.56 -12.87 0.97
N ASP A 273 14.00 -13.90 1.58
CA ASP A 273 14.12 -15.27 1.07
C ASP A 273 13.10 -15.60 -0.03
N GLY A 274 13.40 -16.69 -0.77
CA GLY A 274 12.48 -17.35 -1.69
C GLY A 274 12.14 -16.62 -2.98
N PRO A 275 13.13 -16.10 -3.74
CA PRO A 275 12.85 -15.60 -5.09
C PRO A 275 12.27 -16.71 -5.97
N ARG A 276 11.33 -16.35 -6.87
CA ARG A 276 10.59 -17.33 -7.70
C ARG A 276 10.76 -17.06 -9.19
N LYS A 277 10.65 -18.12 -9.99
CA LYS A 277 10.70 -18.02 -11.46
C LYS A 277 9.35 -17.56 -12.00
N LEU A 278 9.40 -16.76 -13.06
CA LEU A 278 8.20 -16.41 -13.82
C LEU A 278 7.66 -17.67 -14.53
N MET A 279 6.35 -17.81 -14.57
CA MET A 279 5.68 -18.91 -15.28
C MET A 279 6.09 -18.96 -16.75
N GLY A 280 6.39 -20.18 -17.22
CA GLY A 280 6.75 -20.41 -18.61
C GLY A 280 8.07 -19.77 -19.05
N TYR A 281 8.89 -19.28 -18.10
CA TYR A 281 10.17 -18.65 -18.40
C TYR A 281 11.33 -19.38 -17.71
N PRO A 282 12.38 -19.78 -18.46
CA PRO A 282 13.44 -20.65 -17.94
C PRO A 282 14.48 -19.94 -17.07
N ALA A 283 14.51 -18.59 -17.10
CA ALA A 283 15.52 -17.83 -16.35
C ALA A 283 15.45 -18.10 -14.84
N GLU A 284 16.61 -18.06 -14.20
CA GLU A 284 16.70 -18.23 -12.76
C GLU A 284 15.99 -17.10 -11.99
N ALA A 285 15.42 -17.47 -10.85
CA ALA A 285 14.83 -16.53 -9.91
C ALA A 285 15.90 -15.63 -9.30
N ARG A 286 15.63 -14.34 -9.21
CA ARG A 286 16.59 -13.33 -8.72
C ARG A 286 15.95 -12.45 -7.65
N LYS A 287 16.65 -12.24 -6.55
CA LYS A 287 16.32 -11.19 -5.58
C LYS A 287 16.49 -9.83 -6.24
N SER A 288 15.59 -8.87 -5.93
CA SER A 288 15.68 -7.57 -6.58
C SER A 288 14.98 -6.44 -5.83
N TYR A 289 15.45 -5.21 -6.07
CA TYR A 289 14.82 -3.97 -5.71
C TYR A 289 14.71 -3.05 -6.94
N THR A 290 13.81 -2.07 -6.91
CA THR A 290 13.54 -1.22 -8.08
C THR A 290 13.70 0.25 -7.74
N ILE A 291 14.32 1.02 -8.63
CA ILE A 291 14.39 2.48 -8.57
C ILE A 291 13.43 3.05 -9.59
N ILE A 292 12.46 3.85 -9.13
CA ILE A 292 11.53 4.59 -9.97
C ILE A 292 12.01 6.06 -10.04
N ASN A 293 12.14 6.59 -11.26
CA ASN A 293 12.47 7.98 -11.49
C ASN A 293 11.26 8.68 -12.13
N ILE A 294 10.71 9.67 -11.42
CA ILE A 294 9.56 10.47 -11.87
C ILE A 294 10.07 11.85 -12.27
N PRO A 295 10.05 12.21 -13.55
CA PRO A 295 10.53 13.50 -14.03
C PRO A 295 9.63 14.65 -13.56
N VAL A 296 10.14 15.87 -13.59
CA VAL A 296 9.36 17.09 -13.27
C VAL A 296 8.18 17.23 -14.20
N ASN A 297 8.46 17.21 -15.50
CA ASN A 297 7.46 17.32 -16.56
C ASN A 297 7.16 15.93 -17.14
N GLY A 298 5.90 15.68 -17.50
CA GLY A 298 5.51 14.39 -18.06
C GLY A 298 5.66 13.26 -17.03
N ALA A 299 5.23 13.48 -15.79
CA ALA A 299 5.37 12.52 -14.70
C ALA A 299 4.85 11.12 -15.05
N LYS A 300 3.86 11.01 -15.93
CA LYS A 300 3.37 9.72 -16.45
C LYS A 300 4.37 8.96 -17.33
N ASN A 301 5.44 9.62 -17.76
CA ASN A 301 6.56 9.01 -18.47
C ASN A 301 7.68 8.59 -17.51
N PHE A 302 7.32 8.27 -16.24
CA PHE A 302 8.27 7.76 -15.27
C PHE A 302 8.90 6.45 -15.78
N SER A 303 10.16 6.24 -15.40
CA SER A 303 10.91 5.02 -15.70
C SER A 303 11.25 4.27 -14.42
N TYR A 304 11.49 2.98 -14.56
CA TYR A 304 12.05 2.17 -13.48
C TYR A 304 13.19 1.29 -13.98
N LYS A 305 14.14 1.07 -13.09
CA LYS A 305 15.24 0.14 -13.27
C LYS A 305 15.31 -0.77 -12.06
N THR A 306 15.46 -2.05 -12.31
CA THR A 306 15.50 -3.06 -11.27
C THR A 306 16.88 -3.67 -11.20
N TYR A 307 17.35 -3.85 -9.98
CA TYR A 307 18.69 -4.32 -9.70
C TYR A 307 18.65 -5.51 -8.73
N THR A 308 19.61 -6.40 -8.86
CA THR A 308 19.89 -7.37 -7.80
C THR A 308 20.51 -6.65 -6.59
N PRO A 309 20.55 -7.28 -5.40
CA PRO A 309 21.26 -6.72 -4.25
C PRO A 309 22.75 -6.45 -4.50
N GLY A 310 23.35 -7.12 -5.49
CA GLY A 310 24.71 -6.87 -5.96
C GLY A 310 24.84 -5.80 -7.05
N ASN A 311 23.82 -4.97 -7.27
CA ASN A 311 23.78 -3.88 -8.27
C ASN A 311 23.84 -4.30 -9.75
N GLU A 312 23.55 -5.55 -10.06
CA GLU A 312 23.38 -5.96 -11.45
C GLU A 312 21.98 -5.61 -11.95
N GLU A 313 21.88 -4.89 -13.06
CA GLU A 313 20.59 -4.50 -13.64
C GLU A 313 19.86 -5.72 -14.25
N ILE A 314 18.61 -5.91 -13.86
CA ILE A 314 17.68 -6.84 -14.51
C ILE A 314 17.01 -6.11 -15.67
N ARG A 315 17.50 -6.34 -16.88
CA ARG A 315 17.03 -5.62 -18.07
C ARG A 315 15.62 -6.08 -18.48
N LEU A 316 14.78 -5.15 -18.93
CA LEU A 316 13.45 -5.47 -19.47
C LEU A 316 13.51 -6.43 -20.65
N SER A 317 14.55 -6.35 -21.47
CA SER A 317 14.76 -7.26 -22.60
C SER A 317 14.98 -8.73 -22.21
N SER A 318 15.37 -8.97 -20.94
CA SER A 318 15.55 -10.32 -20.41
C SER A 318 14.26 -10.92 -19.82
N LEU A 319 13.13 -10.21 -19.88
CA LEU A 319 11.84 -10.71 -19.37
C LEU A 319 10.94 -11.14 -20.52
N PRO A 320 10.04 -12.12 -20.31
CA PRO A 320 9.08 -12.54 -21.33
C PRO A 320 8.11 -11.41 -21.68
N ASP A 321 7.56 -11.39 -22.91
CA ASP A 321 6.61 -10.37 -23.33
C ASP A 321 5.25 -10.49 -22.64
N SER A 322 4.93 -11.68 -22.17
CA SER A 322 3.72 -11.93 -21.36
C SER A 322 3.92 -13.10 -20.42
N VAL A 323 3.16 -13.07 -19.32
CA VAL A 323 3.01 -14.20 -18.39
C VAL A 323 1.53 -14.51 -18.30
N ILE A 324 1.16 -15.79 -18.39
CA ILE A 324 -0.22 -16.26 -18.40
C ILE A 324 -0.50 -16.99 -17.09
N GLY A 325 -1.30 -16.38 -16.23
CA GLY A 325 -1.80 -16.97 -15.00
C GLY A 325 -3.23 -17.49 -15.13
N PHE A 326 -3.71 -18.23 -14.11
CA PHE A 326 -5.08 -18.76 -14.08
C PHE A 326 -6.16 -17.68 -14.19
N ASN A 327 -5.87 -16.47 -13.73
CA ASN A 327 -6.80 -15.35 -13.64
C ASN A 327 -6.53 -14.24 -14.68
N GLY A 328 -5.63 -14.47 -15.63
CA GLY A 328 -5.42 -13.53 -16.73
C GLY A 328 -3.99 -13.44 -17.24
N ILE A 329 -3.81 -12.58 -18.23
CA ILE A 329 -2.53 -12.32 -18.89
C ILE A 329 -1.96 -11.01 -18.37
N SER A 330 -0.71 -11.05 -17.92
CA SER A 330 0.14 -9.90 -17.66
C SER A 330 1.05 -9.66 -18.86
N ARG A 331 0.92 -8.51 -19.53
CA ARG A 331 1.77 -8.12 -20.65
C ARG A 331 2.85 -7.17 -20.14
N LYS A 332 4.09 -7.39 -20.60
CA LYS A 332 5.23 -6.57 -20.21
C LYS A 332 5.01 -5.08 -20.53
N ASP A 333 5.30 -4.22 -19.59
CA ASP A 333 5.43 -2.78 -19.86
C ASP A 333 6.77 -2.51 -20.54
N HIS A 334 6.75 -1.94 -21.71
CA HIS A 334 7.94 -1.65 -22.54
C HIS A 334 8.48 -0.23 -22.35
N ARG A 335 7.92 0.54 -21.40
CA ARG A 335 8.30 1.94 -21.16
C ARG A 335 9.34 2.11 -20.07
#